data_5c4af80140bf4a76b4fe8760775ffbae
#
_entry.id   5c4af80140bf4a76b4fe8760775ffbae
#
_cell.length_a   1.000
_cell.length_b   1.000
_cell.length_c   1.000
_cell.angle_alpha   90.00
_cell.angle_beta   90.00
_cell.angle_gamma   90.00
#
_symmetry.space_group_name_H-M   'P 1'
#
loop_
_entity.id
_entity.type
_entity.pdbx_description
1 polymer ?
#
loop_
_entity_poly.entity_id
_entity_poly.type
_entity_poly.pdbx_seq_one_letter_code
_entity_poly.pdbx_strand_id
1 'polypeptide(L)'
;FIIPSTIHSFAWNAIKQYQSTLIRFIEEDEKFRADEGDFYKVTEVRYTLGHRYKENGIQYLYHDDVLKMFCMLLDNVKFRRVFADKFPLILIDEYQDSYKPIIDRFIEFFISQNEKPQFGFFGDAWQTIYQSNNACGLIEHNKLKVIKKGSNFRSAPKIVKLLNDIRPDLPQKSAIDNFEGEVVVVTCDDYNGVRRTDRYFKDE
;
A
#
# COMPACT_ATOMS: atom_id res chain seq x y z
N PHE A 1 14.90 1.39 -16.91
CA PHE A 1 14.19 0.13 -16.64
C PHE A 1 13.11 0.39 -15.60
N ILE A 2 11.90 -0.15 -15.83
CA ILE A 2 10.82 -0.18 -14.84
C ILE A 2 10.93 -1.50 -14.08
N ILE A 3 10.88 -1.44 -12.74
CA ILE A 3 10.95 -2.61 -11.86
C ILE A 3 9.61 -2.70 -11.12
N PRO A 4 8.63 -3.48 -11.63
CA PRO A 4 7.38 -3.71 -10.91
C PRO A 4 7.64 -4.59 -9.70
N SER A 5 7.01 -4.25 -8.57
CA SER A 5 7.25 -4.96 -7.32
C SER A 5 6.09 -4.73 -6.34
N THR A 6 5.82 -5.70 -5.47
CA THR A 6 4.98 -5.43 -4.29
C THR A 6 5.75 -4.56 -3.30
N ILE A 7 5.04 -3.83 -2.43
CA ILE A 7 5.69 -2.96 -1.42
C ILE A 7 6.68 -3.74 -0.53
N HIS A 8 6.35 -4.97 -0.14
CA HIS A 8 7.22 -5.82 0.68
C HIS A 8 8.48 -6.25 -0.07
N SER A 9 8.33 -6.69 -1.33
CA SER A 9 9.48 -7.06 -2.17
C SER A 9 10.35 -5.86 -2.48
N PHE A 10 9.77 -4.69 -2.72
CA PHE A 10 10.49 -3.44 -2.91
C PHE A 10 11.30 -3.07 -1.66
N ALA A 11 10.64 -3.03 -0.49
CA ALA A 11 11.27 -2.71 0.78
C ALA A 11 12.41 -3.68 1.08
N TRP A 12 12.17 -5.00 0.95
CA TRP A 12 13.20 -6.01 1.16
C TRP A 12 14.40 -5.84 0.21
N ASN A 13 14.15 -5.64 -1.07
CA ASN A 13 15.23 -5.42 -2.05
C ASN A 13 16.05 -4.14 -1.80
N ALA A 14 15.44 -3.14 -1.16
CA ALA A 14 16.15 -1.94 -0.77
C ALA A 14 17.06 -2.16 0.46
N ILE A 15 16.65 -3.02 1.42
CA ILE A 15 17.34 -3.15 2.71
C ILE A 15 18.20 -4.41 2.87
N LYS A 16 17.94 -5.49 2.14
CA LYS A 16 18.59 -6.80 2.34
C LYS A 16 20.11 -6.80 2.35
N GLN A 17 20.75 -5.84 1.70
CA GLN A 17 22.21 -5.71 1.67
C GLN A 17 22.80 -5.12 2.96
N TYR A 18 21.98 -4.50 3.83
CA TYR A 18 22.43 -3.85 5.06
C TYR A 18 22.36 -4.80 6.26
N GLN A 19 22.87 -6.03 6.10
CA GLN A 19 22.78 -7.12 7.08
C GLN A 19 23.21 -6.71 8.49
N SER A 20 24.34 -6.03 8.64
CA SER A 20 24.84 -5.60 9.95
C SER A 20 23.87 -4.65 10.67
N THR A 21 23.18 -3.77 9.90
CA THR A 21 22.19 -2.85 10.45
C THR A 21 20.91 -3.59 10.83
N LEU A 22 20.47 -4.53 9.99
CA LEU A 22 19.29 -5.35 10.26
C LEU A 22 19.49 -6.21 11.50
N ILE A 23 20.65 -6.85 11.64
CA ILE A 23 21.01 -7.65 12.82
C ILE A 23 20.97 -6.79 14.09
N ARG A 24 21.56 -5.58 14.04
CA ARG A 24 21.51 -4.67 15.18
C ARG A 24 20.06 -4.30 15.56
N PHE A 25 19.20 -4.02 14.60
CA PHE A 25 17.78 -3.73 14.87
C PHE A 25 17.07 -4.90 15.54
N ILE A 26 17.39 -6.14 15.13
CA ILE A 26 16.86 -7.36 15.78
C ILE A 26 17.36 -7.47 17.21
N GLU A 27 18.64 -7.22 17.47
CA GLU A 27 19.23 -7.30 18.80
C GLU A 27 18.68 -6.21 19.75
N GLU A 28 18.27 -5.06 19.23
CA GLU A 28 17.71 -3.94 20.01
C GLU A 28 16.20 -4.08 20.26
N ASP A 29 15.44 -4.78 19.39
CA ASP A 29 13.98 -4.90 19.49
C ASP A 29 13.58 -6.12 20.36
N GLU A 30 12.91 -5.87 21.50
CA GLU A 30 12.45 -6.90 22.43
C GLU A 30 11.55 -7.97 21.81
N LYS A 31 10.81 -7.63 20.74
CA LYS A 31 9.96 -8.58 20.02
C LYS A 31 10.73 -9.72 19.37
N PHE A 32 12.01 -9.53 19.07
CA PHE A 32 12.88 -10.56 18.51
C PHE A 32 13.65 -11.32 19.61
N ARG A 33 13.66 -10.80 20.84
CA ARG A 33 14.31 -11.47 22.00
C ARG A 33 13.44 -12.53 22.63
N ALA A 34 12.12 -12.47 22.43
CA ALA A 34 11.14 -13.33 23.11
C ALA A 34 11.10 -14.77 22.59
N ASP A 35 11.79 -15.10 21.52
CA ASP A 35 11.94 -16.47 21.03
C ASP A 35 13.04 -17.20 21.83
N GLU A 36 12.71 -17.61 23.06
CA GLU A 36 13.62 -18.23 24.06
C GLU A 36 14.22 -19.59 23.66
N GLY A 37 14.03 -20.07 22.45
CA GLY A 37 14.43 -21.43 22.03
C GLY A 37 15.76 -21.55 21.28
N ASP A 38 16.29 -20.48 20.69
CA ASP A 38 17.50 -20.54 19.86
C ASP A 38 18.60 -19.63 20.42
N PHE A 39 19.59 -20.25 21.06
CA PHE A 39 20.76 -19.58 21.65
C PHE A 39 21.78 -19.07 20.62
N TYR A 40 21.57 -19.32 19.32
CA TYR A 40 22.49 -18.87 18.31
C TYR A 40 22.39 -17.35 18.10
N LYS A 41 23.55 -16.70 18.07
CA LYS A 41 23.65 -15.30 17.65
C LYS A 41 23.13 -15.16 16.22
N VAL A 42 22.33 -14.13 15.95
CA VAL A 42 21.87 -13.83 14.58
C VAL A 42 23.09 -13.42 13.75
N THR A 43 23.30 -14.11 12.64
CA THR A 43 24.40 -13.86 11.68
C THR A 43 23.87 -13.45 10.32
N GLU A 44 22.62 -13.76 10.04
CA GLU A 44 21.97 -13.43 8.76
C GLU A 44 20.48 -13.12 9.00
N VAL A 45 19.95 -12.23 8.18
CA VAL A 45 18.53 -11.88 8.15
C VAL A 45 17.97 -12.21 6.78
N ARG A 46 16.85 -12.92 6.73
CA ARG A 46 16.14 -13.29 5.52
C ARG A 46 14.67 -12.90 5.62
N TYR A 47 14.01 -12.76 4.48
CA TYR A 47 12.59 -12.53 4.39
C TYR A 47 11.85 -13.80 3.98
N THR A 48 10.72 -14.07 4.63
CA THR A 48 9.85 -15.20 4.35
C THR A 48 8.39 -14.76 4.16
N LEU A 49 7.63 -15.52 3.38
CA LEU A 49 6.19 -15.31 3.21
C LEU A 49 5.36 -15.97 4.34
N GLY A 50 5.99 -16.80 5.17
CA GLY A 50 5.36 -17.47 6.30
C GLY A 50 5.25 -16.61 7.54
N HIS A 51 5.69 -17.12 8.68
CA HIS A 51 5.74 -16.42 9.96
C HIS A 51 7.18 -16.08 10.33
N ARG A 52 7.35 -15.20 11.31
CA ARG A 52 8.66 -14.90 11.88
C ARG A 52 9.19 -16.12 12.64
N TYR A 53 10.43 -16.48 12.42
CA TYR A 53 11.14 -17.51 13.20
C TYR A 53 12.65 -17.32 13.10
N LYS A 54 13.37 -18.02 13.98
CA LYS A 54 14.84 -18.06 13.99
C LYS A 54 15.30 -19.49 13.86
N GLU A 55 16.28 -19.76 13.04
CA GLU A 55 16.84 -21.08 12.81
C GLU A 55 18.32 -20.98 12.43
N ASN A 56 19.19 -21.74 13.14
CA ASN A 56 20.63 -21.84 12.85
C ASN A 56 21.34 -20.48 12.72
N GLY A 57 20.95 -19.48 13.52
CA GLY A 57 21.52 -18.13 13.47
C GLY A 57 20.96 -17.25 12.34
N ILE A 58 19.97 -17.72 11.58
CA ILE A 58 19.26 -16.93 10.58
C ILE A 58 17.94 -16.47 11.18
N GLN A 59 17.70 -15.15 11.17
CA GLN A 59 16.41 -14.57 11.50
C GLN A 59 15.57 -14.42 10.25
N TYR A 60 14.41 -15.05 10.22
CA TYR A 60 13.42 -14.91 9.16
C TYR A 60 12.39 -13.85 9.54
N LEU A 61 12.27 -12.82 8.71
CA LEU A 61 11.34 -11.71 8.89
C LEU A 61 10.01 -12.02 8.22
N TYR A 62 8.91 -11.57 8.85
CA TYR A 62 7.59 -11.54 8.25
C TYR A 62 7.34 -10.17 7.55
N HIS A 63 6.22 -10.04 6.87
CA HIS A 63 5.83 -8.85 6.09
C HIS A 63 5.98 -7.54 6.88
N ASP A 64 5.38 -7.46 8.07
CA ASP A 64 5.38 -6.24 8.88
C ASP A 64 6.78 -5.87 9.37
N ASP A 65 7.63 -6.87 9.64
CA ASP A 65 9.01 -6.65 10.06
C ASP A 65 9.83 -5.96 8.98
N VAL A 66 9.65 -6.40 7.72
CA VAL A 66 10.35 -5.82 6.57
C VAL A 66 9.96 -4.36 6.39
N LEU A 67 8.66 -4.02 6.48
CA LEU A 67 8.20 -2.63 6.35
C LEU A 67 8.71 -1.77 7.50
N LYS A 68 8.69 -2.30 8.74
CA LYS A 68 9.23 -1.61 9.91
C LYS A 68 10.72 -1.32 9.77
N MET A 69 11.52 -2.32 9.38
CA MET A 69 12.97 -2.16 9.19
C MET A 69 13.29 -1.21 8.04
N PHE A 70 12.49 -1.22 6.97
CA PHE A 70 12.64 -0.25 5.89
C PHE A 70 12.40 1.18 6.40
N CYS A 71 11.36 1.40 7.22
CA CYS A 71 11.13 2.69 7.88
C CYS A 71 12.34 3.12 8.72
N MET A 72 12.87 2.23 9.57
CA MET A 72 14.04 2.52 10.41
C MET A 72 15.28 2.88 9.58
N LEU A 73 15.49 2.22 8.44
CA LEU A 73 16.56 2.59 7.52
C LEU A 73 16.32 3.93 6.83
N LEU A 74 15.08 4.26 6.47
CA LEU A 74 14.71 5.58 5.94
C LEU A 74 15.00 6.71 6.95
N ASP A 75 14.98 6.46 8.25
CA ASP A 75 15.37 7.43 9.27
C ASP A 75 16.87 7.76 9.22
N ASN A 76 17.68 6.93 8.54
CA ASN A 76 19.12 7.16 8.38
C ASN A 76 19.44 8.00 7.13
N VAL A 77 20.09 9.13 7.30
CA VAL A 77 20.44 10.08 6.21
C VAL A 77 21.31 9.44 5.12
N LYS A 78 22.28 8.59 5.50
CA LYS A 78 23.17 7.95 4.52
C LYS A 78 22.39 6.95 3.66
N PHE A 79 21.49 6.19 4.28
CA PHE A 79 20.60 5.27 3.56
C PHE A 79 19.71 6.04 2.58
N ARG A 80 19.08 7.16 3.01
CA ARG A 80 18.23 7.97 2.13
C ARG A 80 18.95 8.45 0.87
N ARG A 81 20.21 8.88 0.98
CA ARG A 81 21.01 9.32 -0.17
C ARG A 81 21.20 8.19 -1.17
N VAL A 82 21.65 7.03 -0.70
CA VAL A 82 21.85 5.84 -1.56
C VAL A 82 20.52 5.38 -2.16
N PHE A 83 19.45 5.43 -1.38
CA PHE A 83 18.10 5.07 -1.83
C PHE A 83 17.61 6.01 -2.95
N ALA A 84 17.78 7.31 -2.79
CA ALA A 84 17.40 8.33 -3.76
C ALA A 84 18.17 8.22 -5.08
N ASP A 85 19.47 7.91 -5.00
CA ASP A 85 20.29 7.68 -6.19
C ASP A 85 19.88 6.42 -6.95
N LYS A 86 19.51 5.37 -6.22
CA LYS A 86 19.07 4.10 -6.81
C LYS A 86 17.68 4.16 -7.43
N PHE A 87 16.78 4.93 -6.84
CA PHE A 87 15.38 5.03 -7.23
C PHE A 87 14.98 6.49 -7.50
N PRO A 88 15.35 7.06 -8.67
CA PRO A 88 15.08 8.47 -8.96
C PRO A 88 13.60 8.81 -9.13
N LEU A 89 12.77 7.81 -9.43
CA LEU A 89 11.32 7.91 -9.59
C LEU A 89 10.65 6.68 -8.98
N ILE A 90 9.64 6.91 -8.14
CA ILE A 90 8.84 5.86 -7.51
C ILE A 90 7.38 6.12 -7.83
N LEU A 91 6.71 5.14 -8.44
CA LEU A 91 5.29 5.16 -8.75
C LEU A 91 4.58 4.15 -7.85
N ILE A 92 3.58 4.60 -7.11
CA ILE A 92 2.85 3.79 -6.13
C ILE A 92 1.40 3.71 -6.60
N ASP A 93 0.98 2.51 -6.97
CA ASP A 93 -0.41 2.21 -7.30
C ASP A 93 -1.19 1.81 -6.05
N GLU A 94 -2.50 2.08 -6.03
CA GLU A 94 -3.38 1.85 -4.88
C GLU A 94 -2.78 2.41 -3.57
N TYR A 95 -2.23 3.63 -3.65
CA TYR A 95 -1.48 4.24 -2.55
C TYR A 95 -2.27 4.31 -1.23
N GLN A 96 -3.59 4.39 -1.30
CA GLN A 96 -4.48 4.49 -0.13
C GLN A 96 -4.38 3.25 0.78
N ASP A 97 -4.02 2.08 0.22
CA ASP A 97 -3.83 0.83 0.96
C ASP A 97 -2.36 0.59 1.36
N SER A 98 -1.47 1.51 0.98
CA SER A 98 -0.05 1.40 1.32
C SER A 98 0.20 1.63 2.81
N TYR A 99 1.31 1.09 3.31
CA TYR A 99 1.72 1.24 4.72
C TYR A 99 2.06 2.70 5.04
N LYS A 100 1.18 3.35 5.80
CA LYS A 100 1.23 4.78 6.13
C LYS A 100 2.61 5.26 6.62
N PRO A 101 3.31 4.55 7.54
CA PRO A 101 4.61 5.01 8.03
C PRO A 101 5.69 5.14 6.95
N ILE A 102 5.60 4.39 5.84
CA ILE A 102 6.50 4.55 4.69
C ILE A 102 6.16 5.81 3.91
N ILE A 103 4.86 6.02 3.64
CA ILE A 103 4.38 7.19 2.89
C ILE A 103 4.69 8.47 3.65
N ASP A 104 4.48 8.49 4.96
CA ASP A 104 4.81 9.64 5.81
C ASP A 104 6.31 10.01 5.68
N ARG A 105 7.22 9.01 5.69
CA ARG A 105 8.67 9.23 5.51
C ARG A 105 9.03 9.72 4.10
N PHE A 106 8.34 9.22 3.08
CA PHE A 106 8.53 9.73 1.72
C PHE A 106 8.13 11.19 1.60
N ILE A 107 7.01 11.57 2.25
CA ILE A 107 6.57 12.97 2.30
C ILE A 107 7.56 13.82 3.09
N GLU A 108 7.91 13.41 4.30
CA GLU A 108 8.76 14.19 5.20
C GLU A 108 10.17 14.38 4.65
N PHE A 109 10.80 13.29 4.22
CA PHE A 109 12.23 13.31 3.91
C PHE A 109 12.57 13.69 2.47
N PHE A 110 11.64 13.51 1.53
CA PHE A 110 11.90 13.79 0.12
C PHE A 110 10.96 14.85 -0.44
N ILE A 111 9.64 14.66 -0.36
CA ILE A 111 8.69 15.58 -1.00
C ILE A 111 8.75 16.96 -0.32
N SER A 112 8.72 17.00 1.01
CA SER A 112 8.80 18.25 1.78
C SER A 112 10.11 19.01 1.58
N GLN A 113 11.17 18.30 1.23
CA GLN A 113 12.49 18.91 0.98
C GLN A 113 12.74 19.22 -0.50
N ASN A 114 11.84 18.86 -1.42
CA ASN A 114 12.04 18.89 -2.88
C ASN A 114 13.25 18.07 -3.34
N GLU A 115 13.52 16.98 -2.65
CA GLU A 115 14.62 16.08 -2.97
C GLU A 115 14.15 14.87 -3.76
N LYS A 116 15.08 14.18 -4.41
CA LYS A 116 14.82 12.86 -5.02
C LYS A 116 14.55 11.82 -3.93
N PRO A 117 13.77 10.78 -4.23
CA PRO A 117 13.07 10.45 -5.49
C PRO A 117 11.90 11.40 -5.83
N GLN A 118 11.51 11.43 -7.10
CA GLN A 118 10.19 11.92 -7.48
C GLN A 118 9.15 10.84 -7.20
N PHE A 119 7.94 11.25 -6.82
CA PHE A 119 6.86 10.33 -6.49
C PHE A 119 5.62 10.56 -7.35
N GLY A 120 4.98 9.46 -7.77
CA GLY A 120 3.64 9.45 -8.33
C GLY A 120 2.77 8.51 -7.51
N PHE A 121 1.66 9.04 -6.96
CA PHE A 121 0.67 8.29 -6.20
C PHE A 121 -0.58 8.10 -7.07
N PHE A 122 -0.96 6.86 -7.31
CA PHE A 122 -2.15 6.50 -8.07
C PHE A 122 -3.10 5.75 -7.15
N GLY A 123 -4.36 6.16 -7.12
CA GLY A 123 -5.34 5.50 -6.27
C GLY A 123 -6.52 6.40 -5.98
N ASP A 124 -7.39 5.91 -5.12
CA ASP A 124 -8.62 6.58 -4.71
C ASP A 124 -8.87 6.31 -3.22
N ALA A 125 -8.80 7.34 -2.40
CA ALA A 125 -8.98 7.22 -0.96
C ALA A 125 -10.33 6.61 -0.54
N TRP A 126 -11.39 6.73 -1.38
CA TRP A 126 -12.68 6.10 -1.13
C TRP A 126 -12.65 4.57 -1.30
N GLN A 127 -11.64 4.05 -2.00
CA GLN A 127 -11.46 2.62 -2.23
C GLN A 127 -10.58 1.96 -1.18
N THR A 128 -10.25 2.66 -0.09
CA THR A 128 -9.48 2.08 1.03
C THR A 128 -10.23 0.88 1.60
N ILE A 129 -9.67 -0.30 1.46
CA ILE A 129 -10.25 -1.56 1.97
C ILE A 129 -9.67 -1.95 3.32
N TYR A 130 -8.47 -1.53 3.63
CA TYR A 130 -7.82 -1.78 4.91
C TYR A 130 -8.17 -0.66 5.89
N GLN A 131 -9.11 -0.92 6.80
CA GLN A 131 -9.46 -0.01 7.91
C GLN A 131 -8.43 -0.08 9.06
N SER A 132 -7.23 -0.61 8.82
CA SER A 132 -6.18 -0.63 9.84
C SER A 132 -5.63 0.78 10.03
N ASN A 133 -5.22 1.10 11.27
CA ASN A 133 -4.55 2.37 11.60
C ASN A 133 -3.24 2.60 10.80
N ASN A 134 -2.81 1.63 10.00
CA ASN A 134 -1.59 1.64 9.22
C ASN A 134 -1.81 1.87 7.72
N ALA A 135 -3.06 1.91 7.23
CA ALA A 135 -3.35 2.27 5.84
C ALA A 135 -3.14 3.76 5.62
N CYS A 136 -2.61 4.13 4.46
CA CYS A 136 -2.27 5.51 4.13
C CYS A 136 -3.51 6.42 4.05
N GLY A 137 -4.58 5.93 3.41
CA GLY A 137 -5.77 6.73 3.15
C GLY A 137 -5.49 7.93 2.23
N LEU A 138 -6.13 9.06 2.50
CA LEU A 138 -5.94 10.29 1.73
C LEU A 138 -4.59 10.94 2.04
N ILE A 139 -3.86 11.31 0.98
CA ILE A 139 -2.65 12.14 1.09
C ILE A 139 -2.98 13.57 0.68
N GLU A 140 -2.72 14.52 1.59
CA GLU A 140 -2.80 15.95 1.31
C GLU A 140 -1.46 16.60 1.63
N HIS A 141 -0.84 17.22 0.62
CA HIS A 141 0.43 17.94 0.81
C HIS A 141 0.56 19.04 -0.26
N ASN A 142 0.98 20.23 0.15
CA ASN A 142 1.02 21.42 -0.72
C ASN A 142 2.01 21.32 -1.88
N LYS A 143 2.99 20.44 -1.83
CA LYS A 143 3.95 20.16 -2.91
C LYS A 143 3.49 19.06 -3.88
N LEU A 144 2.39 18.39 -3.58
CA LEU A 144 1.80 17.40 -4.47
C LEU A 144 0.81 18.05 -5.42
N LYS A 145 1.00 17.82 -6.72
CA LYS A 145 0.03 18.23 -7.74
C LYS A 145 -1.04 17.14 -7.87
N VAL A 146 -2.27 17.49 -7.52
CA VAL A 146 -3.41 16.59 -7.69
C VAL A 146 -3.89 16.64 -9.14
N ILE A 147 -4.01 15.47 -9.77
CA ILE A 147 -4.55 15.29 -11.11
C ILE A 147 -5.78 14.40 -11.02
N LYS A 148 -6.97 15.02 -11.14
CA LYS A 148 -8.24 14.30 -11.13
C LYS A 148 -8.51 13.67 -12.49
N LYS A 149 -8.87 12.38 -12.50
CA LYS A 149 -9.33 11.68 -13.72
C LYS A 149 -10.84 11.73 -13.80
N GLY A 150 -11.37 12.57 -14.69
CA GLY A 150 -12.81 12.72 -14.93
C GLY A 150 -13.38 11.79 -16.01
N SER A 151 -12.58 10.98 -16.70
CA SER A 151 -13.07 10.05 -17.73
C SER A 151 -13.21 8.65 -17.18
N ASN A 152 -14.40 8.06 -17.31
CA ASN A 152 -14.69 6.69 -16.89
C ASN A 152 -14.84 5.78 -18.12
N PHE A 153 -13.89 4.86 -18.30
CA PHE A 153 -13.85 3.89 -19.39
C PHE A 153 -14.43 2.51 -19.00
N ARG A 154 -14.93 2.36 -17.76
CA ARG A 154 -15.44 1.09 -17.24
C ARG A 154 -16.96 1.03 -17.24
N SER A 155 -17.62 2.17 -17.01
CA SER A 155 -19.04 2.20 -16.68
C SER A 155 -19.82 2.99 -17.71
N ALA A 156 -21.00 2.48 -18.05
CA ALA A 156 -21.95 3.10 -18.93
C ALA A 156 -22.52 4.42 -18.34
N PRO A 157 -23.08 5.33 -19.16
CA PRO A 157 -23.52 6.66 -18.74
C PRO A 157 -24.48 6.68 -17.56
N LYS A 158 -25.48 5.79 -17.51
CA LYS A 158 -26.43 5.73 -16.38
C LYS A 158 -25.78 5.33 -15.05
N ILE A 159 -24.78 4.43 -15.12
CA ILE A 159 -24.01 4.04 -13.93
C ILE A 159 -23.12 5.20 -13.47
N VAL A 160 -22.44 5.88 -14.41
CA VAL A 160 -21.61 7.05 -14.09
C VAL A 160 -22.45 8.17 -13.49
N LYS A 161 -23.68 8.37 -13.95
CA LYS A 161 -24.59 9.35 -13.35
C LYS A 161 -24.88 9.02 -11.88
N LEU A 162 -25.22 7.77 -11.56
CA LEU A 162 -25.41 7.34 -10.17
C LEU A 162 -24.14 7.53 -9.33
N LEU A 163 -22.97 7.19 -9.89
CA LEU A 163 -21.70 7.38 -9.19
C LEU A 163 -21.42 8.86 -8.90
N ASN A 164 -21.77 9.76 -9.80
CA ASN A 164 -21.63 11.20 -9.57
C ASN A 164 -22.57 11.75 -8.49
N ASP A 165 -23.77 11.17 -8.36
CA ASP A 165 -24.71 11.53 -7.31
C ASP A 165 -24.18 11.07 -5.93
N ILE A 166 -23.48 9.94 -5.88
CA ILE A 166 -22.84 9.41 -4.65
C ILE A 166 -21.54 10.16 -4.33
N ARG A 167 -20.75 10.52 -5.36
CA ARG A 167 -19.44 11.17 -5.25
C ARG A 167 -19.34 12.47 -6.05
N PRO A 168 -19.95 13.54 -5.56
CA PRO A 168 -19.89 14.84 -6.25
C PRO A 168 -18.50 15.51 -6.21
N ASP A 169 -17.60 15.05 -5.33
CA ASP A 169 -16.20 15.52 -5.21
C ASP A 169 -15.31 15.16 -6.42
N LEU A 170 -15.67 14.08 -7.14
CA LEU A 170 -14.97 13.60 -8.32
C LEU A 170 -15.93 13.30 -9.47
N PRO A 171 -16.55 14.30 -10.09
CA PRO A 171 -17.48 14.07 -11.17
C PRO A 171 -16.77 13.44 -12.37
N GLN A 172 -17.37 12.40 -12.91
CA GLN A 172 -16.84 11.64 -14.04
C GLN A 172 -17.78 11.74 -15.24
N LYS A 173 -17.23 11.54 -16.43
CA LYS A 173 -17.96 11.38 -17.69
C LYS A 173 -17.66 10.00 -18.25
N SER A 174 -18.69 9.24 -18.61
CA SER A 174 -18.50 7.96 -19.31
C SER A 174 -17.80 8.21 -20.65
N ALA A 175 -16.83 7.40 -20.96
CA ALA A 175 -16.21 7.29 -22.27
C ALA A 175 -16.88 6.22 -23.15
N ILE A 176 -17.90 5.53 -22.61
CA ILE A 176 -18.72 4.55 -23.32
C ILE A 176 -19.96 5.29 -23.88
N ASP A 177 -20.14 5.25 -25.19
CA ASP A 177 -21.20 5.94 -25.90
C ASP A 177 -22.17 5.03 -26.67
N ASN A 178 -21.81 3.73 -26.79
CA ASN A 178 -22.57 2.75 -27.56
C ASN A 178 -23.52 1.92 -26.67
N PHE A 179 -23.54 2.13 -25.35
CA PHE A 179 -24.37 1.40 -24.40
C PHE A 179 -24.68 2.28 -23.18
N GLU A 180 -25.97 2.54 -22.90
CA GLU A 180 -26.35 3.42 -21.79
C GLU A 180 -26.24 2.78 -20.40
N GLY A 181 -26.35 1.47 -20.30
CA GLY A 181 -26.41 0.73 -19.06
C GLY A 181 -27.76 0.81 -18.34
N GLU A 182 -27.91 0.07 -17.27
CA GLU A 182 -29.10 0.05 -16.44
C GLU A 182 -28.71 0.14 -14.96
N VAL A 183 -29.53 0.79 -14.17
CA VAL A 183 -29.43 0.85 -12.72
C VAL A 183 -30.77 0.37 -12.16
N VAL A 184 -30.75 -0.72 -11.41
CA VAL A 184 -31.94 -1.31 -10.79
C VAL A 184 -31.78 -1.27 -9.27
N VAL A 185 -32.80 -0.79 -8.59
CA VAL A 185 -32.88 -0.83 -7.14
C VAL A 185 -33.87 -1.92 -6.73
N VAL A 186 -33.40 -2.92 -6.04
CA VAL A 186 -34.22 -4.00 -5.51
C VAL A 186 -34.42 -3.76 -4.01
N THR A 187 -35.67 -3.64 -3.58
CA THR A 187 -36.04 -3.55 -2.16
C THR A 187 -36.58 -4.90 -1.70
N CYS A 188 -36.23 -5.31 -0.49
CA CYS A 188 -36.71 -6.54 0.11
C CYS A 188 -37.30 -6.21 1.51
N ASP A 189 -38.58 -6.51 1.72
CA ASP A 189 -39.28 -6.24 2.99
C ASP A 189 -38.93 -7.26 4.10
N ASP A 190 -38.41 -8.46 3.69
CA ASP A 190 -38.07 -9.57 4.60
C ASP A 190 -36.56 -9.84 4.64
N TYR A 191 -35.74 -8.87 5.10
CA TYR A 191 -34.33 -9.09 5.31
C TYR A 191 -34.04 -9.82 6.63
N ASN A 192 -34.10 -11.14 6.62
CA ASN A 192 -33.65 -12.01 7.74
C ASN A 192 -32.15 -12.35 7.65
N GLY A 193 -31.30 -11.42 7.23
CA GLY A 193 -29.82 -11.47 7.37
C GLY A 193 -29.07 -12.58 6.64
N VAL A 194 -29.73 -13.50 5.90
CA VAL A 194 -29.07 -14.64 5.27
C VAL A 194 -29.61 -14.93 3.87
N ARG A 195 -28.81 -14.63 2.84
CA ARG A 195 -28.78 -15.30 1.53
C ARG A 195 -30.06 -15.31 0.67
N ARG A 196 -30.71 -14.17 0.46
CA ARG A 196 -31.76 -14.10 -0.60
C ARG A 196 -31.29 -13.42 -1.90
N THR A 197 -30.10 -12.85 -1.95
CA THR A 197 -29.50 -12.29 -3.17
C THR A 197 -29.29 -13.32 -4.27
N ASP A 198 -29.08 -14.60 -3.94
CA ASP A 198 -28.87 -15.67 -4.92
C ASP A 198 -30.11 -16.00 -5.78
N ARG A 199 -31.30 -15.54 -5.40
CA ARG A 199 -32.53 -15.80 -6.18
C ARG A 199 -32.81 -14.76 -7.26
N TYR A 200 -32.37 -13.53 -7.06
CA TYR A 200 -32.63 -12.44 -8.00
C TYR A 200 -31.65 -12.39 -9.19
N PHE A 201 -30.54 -13.10 -9.10
CA PHE A 201 -29.49 -13.12 -10.15
C PHE A 201 -29.44 -14.45 -10.92
N LYS A 202 -30.38 -15.38 -10.69
CA LYS A 202 -30.40 -16.71 -11.35
C LYS A 202 -31.36 -16.83 -12.53
N ASP A 203 -32.14 -15.82 -12.82
CA ASP A 203 -33.21 -15.86 -13.82
C ASP A 203 -32.96 -14.92 -15.01
N GLU A 204 -31.68 -14.65 -15.38
CA GLU A 204 -31.29 -14.06 -16.67
C GLU A 204 -30.38 -15.01 -17.46
#